data_6b3e2e964559e3bf947adea5625c32a0
#
_entry.id   6b3e2e964559e3bf947adea5625c32a0
#
_cell.length_a   1.000
_cell.length_b   1.000
_cell.length_c   1.000
_cell.angle_alpha   90.00
_cell.angle_beta   90.00
_cell.angle_gamma   90.00
#
_symmetry.space_group_name_H-M   'P 1'
#
loop_
_entity.id
_entity.type
_entity.pdbx_description
1 polymer ?
#
loop_
_entity_poly.entity_id
_entity_poly.type
_entity_poly.pdbx_seq_one_letter_code
_entity_poly.pdbx_strand_id
1 'polypeptide(L)'
;MTVTTPTWQMPHLPPGTVLPVLAAPHHVLSQPGVEVDPTDPRTVALAADLLATQDVSPGCVGLAAQQVGVVARVFSVDVSGHPKTRTCHGRFVLCNAETLTASRRERGREGCMSVPDFTGDVSRARRLVVRGQLPVTGEWVEIATDAFEAVALQHEIDHTQGLLFLDRVAGPHGIHPRRTYR
;
A
#
# COMPACT_ATOMS: atom_id res chain seq x y z
N MET A 1 10.46 13.09 14.68
CA MET A 1 9.30 12.59 13.92
C MET A 1 8.21 13.63 14.02
N THR A 2 7.86 14.29 12.93
CA THR A 2 6.68 15.16 12.92
C THR A 2 5.48 14.26 12.61
N VAL A 3 4.78 13.81 13.65
CA VAL A 3 3.50 13.12 13.48
C VAL A 3 2.50 14.19 13.08
N THR A 4 2.16 14.24 11.80
CA THR A 4 1.06 15.09 11.36
C THR A 4 -0.21 14.36 11.76
N THR A 5 -0.91 14.86 12.78
CA THR A 5 -2.23 14.32 13.14
C THR A 5 -3.17 14.57 11.96
N PRO A 6 -3.72 13.53 11.32
CA PRO A 6 -4.68 13.73 10.24
C PRO A 6 -5.90 14.47 10.75
N THR A 7 -6.51 15.28 9.90
CA THR A 7 -7.79 15.96 10.21
C THR A 7 -8.98 15.00 10.16
N TRP A 8 -8.77 13.78 9.66
CA TRP A 8 -9.72 12.69 9.57
C TRP A 8 -9.32 11.54 10.49
N GLN A 9 -10.24 10.69 10.86
CA GLN A 9 -10.00 9.49 11.64
C GLN A 9 -10.44 8.26 10.84
N MET A 10 -9.64 7.19 10.92
CA MET A 10 -10.02 5.92 10.34
C MET A 10 -11.30 5.42 11.01
N PRO A 11 -12.38 5.12 10.26
CA PRO A 11 -13.59 4.56 10.83
C PRO A 11 -13.33 3.21 11.50
N HIS A 12 -14.16 2.86 12.49
CA HIS A 12 -14.11 1.54 13.09
C HIS A 12 -14.49 0.47 12.06
N LEU A 13 -13.62 -0.53 11.88
CA LEU A 13 -13.89 -1.69 11.05
C LEU A 13 -14.28 -2.90 11.91
N PRO A 14 -15.08 -3.83 11.35
CA PRO A 14 -15.33 -5.10 12.03
C PRO A 14 -14.02 -5.90 12.17
N PRO A 15 -14.01 -6.97 12.97
CA PRO A 15 -12.90 -7.92 12.97
C PRO A 15 -12.66 -8.48 11.57
N GLY A 16 -11.38 -8.47 11.14
CA GLY A 16 -10.99 -9.02 9.84
C GLY A 16 -10.50 -10.46 9.94
N THR A 17 -10.47 -11.13 8.82
CA THR A 17 -9.89 -12.46 8.63
C THR A 17 -8.50 -12.35 8.04
N VAL A 18 -7.55 -13.12 8.56
CA VAL A 18 -6.22 -13.24 7.96
C VAL A 18 -6.31 -14.05 6.68
N LEU A 19 -5.89 -13.45 5.57
CA LEU A 19 -5.93 -14.06 4.25
C LEU A 19 -4.53 -14.49 3.78
N PRO A 20 -4.41 -15.52 2.93
CA PRO A 20 -3.14 -15.87 2.30
C PRO A 20 -2.69 -14.78 1.34
N VAL A 21 -1.39 -14.43 1.38
CA VAL A 21 -0.81 -13.47 0.46
C VAL A 21 -0.30 -14.18 -0.78
N LEU A 22 -0.76 -13.73 -1.94
CA LEU A 22 -0.39 -14.29 -3.24
C LEU A 22 1.02 -13.84 -3.65
N ALA A 23 1.77 -14.75 -4.27
CA ALA A 23 3.08 -14.46 -4.83
C ALA A 23 3.05 -14.47 -6.37
N ALA A 24 3.91 -13.66 -6.99
CA ALA A 24 4.12 -13.68 -8.43
C ALA A 24 4.60 -15.09 -8.87
N PRO A 25 4.12 -15.59 -10.02
CA PRO A 25 3.42 -14.88 -11.11
C PRO A 25 1.87 -15.01 -11.08
N HIS A 26 1.23 -14.99 -9.92
CA HIS A 26 -0.22 -15.14 -9.84
C HIS A 26 -0.93 -14.04 -10.67
N HIS A 27 -1.86 -14.43 -11.55
CA HIS A 27 -2.46 -13.53 -12.55
C HIS A 27 -3.21 -12.32 -11.97
N VAL A 28 -3.80 -12.45 -10.77
CA VAL A 28 -4.53 -11.37 -10.09
C VAL A 28 -3.61 -10.18 -9.79
N LEU A 29 -2.31 -10.43 -9.53
CA LEU A 29 -1.34 -9.37 -9.24
C LEU A 29 -1.07 -8.44 -10.43
N SER A 30 -1.42 -8.88 -11.65
CA SER A 30 -1.28 -8.09 -12.88
C SER A 30 -2.61 -7.49 -13.36
N GLN A 31 -3.67 -7.62 -12.58
CA GLN A 31 -4.99 -7.09 -12.95
C GLN A 31 -5.21 -5.72 -12.30
N PRO A 32 -5.50 -4.68 -13.10
CA PRO A 32 -5.94 -3.39 -12.55
C PRO A 32 -7.22 -3.58 -11.74
N GLY A 33 -7.22 -3.06 -10.52
CA GLY A 33 -8.36 -3.10 -9.62
C GLY A 33 -9.53 -2.26 -10.13
N VAL A 34 -10.74 -2.74 -9.90
CA VAL A 34 -11.96 -1.99 -10.18
C VAL A 34 -12.27 -1.03 -9.05
N GLU A 35 -12.93 0.08 -9.37
CA GLU A 35 -13.48 0.98 -8.36
C GLU A 35 -14.51 0.26 -7.50
N VAL A 36 -14.56 0.61 -6.23
CA VAL A 36 -15.46 0.02 -5.26
C VAL A 36 -16.36 1.09 -4.62
N ASP A 37 -17.52 0.67 -4.13
CA ASP A 37 -18.28 1.48 -3.17
C ASP A 37 -17.62 1.28 -1.78
N PRO A 38 -17.05 2.32 -1.16
CA PRO A 38 -16.41 2.20 0.15
C PRO A 38 -17.36 1.82 1.27
N THR A 39 -18.67 2.04 1.07
CA THR A 39 -19.72 1.74 2.06
C THR A 39 -20.34 0.34 1.88
N ASP A 40 -20.04 -0.35 0.77
CA ASP A 40 -20.48 -1.73 0.56
C ASP A 40 -19.90 -2.63 1.66
N PRO A 41 -20.71 -3.44 2.34
CA PRO A 41 -20.25 -4.37 3.38
C PRO A 41 -19.10 -5.28 2.95
N ARG A 42 -19.01 -5.65 1.66
CA ARG A 42 -17.92 -6.47 1.12
C ARG A 42 -16.61 -5.68 1.06
N THR A 43 -16.68 -4.39 0.72
CA THR A 43 -15.50 -3.49 0.74
C THR A 43 -15.03 -3.25 2.17
N VAL A 44 -15.97 -3.07 3.10
CA VAL A 44 -15.65 -2.90 4.53
C VAL A 44 -15.02 -4.17 5.10
N ALA A 45 -15.53 -5.33 4.77
CA ALA A 45 -14.94 -6.62 5.17
C ALA A 45 -13.52 -6.78 4.58
N LEU A 46 -13.34 -6.50 3.30
CA LEU A 46 -12.01 -6.53 2.65
C LEU A 46 -11.01 -5.57 3.35
N ALA A 47 -11.45 -4.35 3.69
CA ALA A 47 -10.59 -3.40 4.41
C ALA A 47 -10.15 -3.96 5.77
N ALA A 48 -11.05 -4.62 6.50
CA ALA A 48 -10.75 -5.29 7.77
C ALA A 48 -9.78 -6.46 7.58
N ASP A 49 -9.98 -7.28 6.54
CA ASP A 49 -9.13 -8.44 6.21
C ASP A 49 -7.71 -8.01 5.83
N LEU A 50 -7.57 -6.92 5.07
CA LEU A 50 -6.25 -6.35 4.73
C LEU A 50 -5.49 -5.94 5.99
N LEU A 51 -6.15 -5.23 6.91
CA LEU A 51 -5.51 -4.83 8.17
C LEU A 51 -5.15 -6.05 9.05
N ALA A 52 -6.06 -7.03 9.17
CA ALA A 52 -5.77 -8.25 9.95
C ALA A 52 -4.61 -9.05 9.35
N THR A 53 -4.52 -9.13 8.02
CA THR A 53 -3.44 -9.82 7.32
C THR A 53 -2.12 -9.05 7.45
N GLN A 54 -2.15 -7.74 7.33
CA GLN A 54 -0.98 -6.87 7.52
C GLN A 54 -0.40 -7.02 8.93
N ASP A 55 -1.24 -7.04 9.97
CA ASP A 55 -0.83 -7.09 11.38
C ASP A 55 -0.02 -8.36 11.72
N VAL A 56 -0.32 -9.48 11.10
CA VAL A 56 0.39 -10.74 11.33
C VAL A 56 1.56 -10.98 10.38
N SER A 57 1.76 -10.08 9.41
CA SER A 57 2.78 -10.22 8.37
C SER A 57 4.06 -9.47 8.74
N PRO A 58 5.18 -10.17 9.04
CA PRO A 58 6.41 -9.52 9.49
C PRO A 58 6.95 -8.48 8.50
N GLY A 59 7.17 -7.25 8.98
CA GLY A 59 7.74 -6.17 8.18
C GLY A 59 6.82 -5.62 7.08
N CYS A 60 5.55 -6.02 7.07
CA CYS A 60 4.55 -5.49 6.18
C CYS A 60 4.17 -4.07 6.59
N VAL A 61 4.27 -3.11 5.68
CA VAL A 61 3.89 -1.70 5.90
C VAL A 61 2.72 -1.27 5.03
N GLY A 62 2.25 -2.15 4.15
CA GLY A 62 1.09 -1.96 3.29
C GLY A 62 0.68 -3.26 2.61
N LEU A 63 -0.58 -3.36 2.26
CA LEU A 63 -1.15 -4.54 1.61
C LEU A 63 -2.34 -4.14 0.73
N ALA A 64 -2.29 -4.51 -0.55
CA ALA A 64 -3.35 -4.23 -1.50
C ALA A 64 -4.26 -5.44 -1.75
N ALA A 65 -5.48 -5.17 -2.19
CA ALA A 65 -6.52 -6.17 -2.47
C ALA A 65 -6.04 -7.28 -3.42
N GLN A 66 -5.27 -6.93 -4.46
CA GLN A 66 -4.72 -7.91 -5.42
C GLN A 66 -3.82 -8.95 -4.74
N GLN A 67 -3.11 -8.54 -3.68
CA GLN A 67 -2.22 -9.45 -2.94
C GLN A 67 -2.98 -10.51 -2.13
N VAL A 68 -4.25 -10.28 -1.85
CA VAL A 68 -5.14 -11.25 -1.21
C VAL A 68 -6.19 -11.84 -2.17
N GLY A 69 -5.98 -11.68 -3.48
CA GLY A 69 -6.80 -12.33 -4.50
C GLY A 69 -8.03 -11.55 -4.94
N VAL A 70 -8.19 -10.30 -4.53
CA VAL A 70 -9.36 -9.46 -4.86
C VAL A 70 -8.96 -8.35 -5.84
N VAL A 71 -9.67 -8.27 -6.97
CA VAL A 71 -9.43 -7.24 -8.01
C VAL A 71 -10.20 -5.96 -7.65
N ALA A 72 -9.68 -5.19 -6.71
CA ALA A 72 -10.31 -3.98 -6.18
C ALA A 72 -9.29 -2.86 -5.92
N ARG A 73 -9.71 -1.61 -6.03
CA ARG A 73 -8.87 -0.46 -5.68
C ARG A 73 -8.94 -0.15 -4.19
N VAL A 74 -8.41 -1.07 -3.38
CA VAL A 74 -8.36 -0.98 -1.92
C VAL A 74 -6.98 -1.40 -1.44
N PHE A 75 -6.41 -0.67 -0.49
CA PHE A 75 -5.16 -1.05 0.17
C PHE A 75 -5.08 -0.50 1.60
N SER A 76 -4.31 -1.15 2.43
CA SER A 76 -3.95 -0.70 3.78
C SER A 76 -2.51 -0.17 3.82
N VAL A 77 -2.23 0.75 4.76
CA VAL A 77 -0.88 1.26 5.05
C VAL A 77 -0.73 1.48 6.55
N ASP A 78 0.42 1.11 7.08
CA ASP A 78 0.91 1.50 8.40
C ASP A 78 2.45 1.53 8.39
N VAL A 79 3.02 2.71 8.38
CA VAL A 79 4.47 2.91 8.44
C VAL A 79 4.94 3.33 9.83
N SER A 80 4.07 3.22 10.84
CA SER A 80 4.38 3.56 12.23
C SER A 80 5.58 2.73 12.70
N GLY A 81 6.53 3.39 13.33
CA GLY A 81 7.73 2.70 13.85
C GLY A 81 8.80 2.34 12.81
N HIS A 82 8.56 2.50 11.51
CA HIS A 82 9.60 2.24 10.52
C HIS A 82 10.67 3.35 10.55
N PRO A 83 11.99 3.01 10.60
CA PRO A 83 13.06 3.99 10.87
C PRO A 83 13.24 5.07 9.80
N LYS A 84 12.76 4.83 8.58
CA LYS A 84 12.81 5.80 7.46
C LYS A 84 11.59 6.74 7.41
N THR A 85 10.60 6.54 8.29
CA THR A 85 9.40 7.36 8.36
C THR A 85 9.72 8.74 8.92
N ARG A 86 9.18 9.78 8.30
CA ARG A 86 9.22 11.17 8.78
C ARG A 86 7.82 11.67 9.06
N THR A 87 6.99 11.76 8.02
CA THR A 87 5.55 11.98 8.14
C THR A 87 4.84 10.63 8.30
N CYS A 88 3.87 10.53 9.19
CA CYS A 88 3.09 9.33 9.42
C CYS A 88 1.64 9.69 9.76
N HIS A 89 0.71 9.13 9.01
CA HIS A 89 -0.73 9.30 9.25
C HIS A 89 -1.34 8.13 10.05
N GLY A 90 -0.47 7.24 10.59
CA GLY A 90 -0.89 6.07 11.33
C GLY A 90 -1.34 4.93 10.42
N ARG A 91 -2.21 4.10 10.97
CA ARG A 91 -2.77 2.91 10.31
C ARG A 91 -4.09 3.24 9.65
N PHE A 92 -4.19 3.03 8.34
CA PHE A 92 -5.40 3.37 7.57
C PHE A 92 -5.60 2.46 6.35
N VAL A 93 -6.81 2.53 5.80
CA VAL A 93 -7.20 1.92 4.53
C VAL A 93 -7.72 3.00 3.60
N LEU A 94 -7.36 2.94 2.34
CA LEU A 94 -7.93 3.80 1.29
C LEU A 94 -8.58 2.95 0.20
N CYS A 95 -9.76 3.40 -0.20
CA CYS A 95 -10.46 2.95 -1.39
C CYS A 95 -10.28 3.98 -2.52
N ASN A 96 -10.20 3.51 -3.76
CA ASN A 96 -10.19 4.34 -4.97
C ASN A 96 -9.12 5.45 -4.96
N ALA A 97 -7.97 5.16 -4.35
CA ALA A 97 -6.93 6.15 -4.17
C ALA A 97 -6.29 6.57 -5.50
N GLU A 98 -5.96 7.85 -5.60
CA GLU A 98 -5.25 8.44 -6.72
C GLU A 98 -4.19 9.45 -6.27
N THR A 99 -3.14 9.58 -7.07
CA THR A 99 -2.08 10.57 -6.82
C THR A 99 -2.47 11.91 -7.41
N LEU A 100 -2.52 12.95 -6.57
CA LEU A 100 -2.77 14.33 -6.99
C LEU A 100 -1.46 15.04 -7.40
N THR A 101 -0.43 14.91 -6.57
CA THR A 101 0.89 15.49 -6.85
C THR A 101 2.00 14.55 -6.41
N ALA A 102 3.11 14.57 -7.17
CA ALA A 102 4.29 13.77 -6.87
C ALA A 102 5.55 14.54 -7.28
N SER A 103 6.52 14.67 -6.39
CA SER A 103 7.75 15.41 -6.66
C SER A 103 8.97 14.86 -5.91
N ARG A 104 10.16 15.34 -6.27
CA ARG A 104 11.45 14.94 -5.67
C ARG A 104 11.71 13.43 -5.77
N ARG A 105 11.86 12.94 -6.99
CA ARG A 105 12.15 11.52 -7.21
C ARG A 105 13.55 11.14 -6.72
N GLU A 106 13.59 10.05 -5.95
CA GLU A 106 14.83 9.45 -5.47
C GLU A 106 14.77 7.94 -5.69
N ARG A 107 15.94 7.35 -5.95
CA ARG A 107 16.10 5.90 -6.06
C ARG A 107 16.19 5.29 -4.67
N GLY A 108 15.45 4.20 -4.46
CA GLY A 108 15.46 3.43 -3.21
C GLY A 108 15.26 1.95 -3.45
N ARG A 109 15.60 1.14 -2.45
CA ARG A 109 15.38 -0.30 -2.47
C ARG A 109 13.99 -0.61 -1.95
N GLU A 110 13.23 -1.35 -2.76
CA GLU A 110 11.90 -1.88 -2.39
C GLU A 110 11.88 -3.40 -2.36
N GLY A 111 11.01 -3.95 -1.54
CA GLY A 111 10.62 -5.34 -1.53
C GLY A 111 9.10 -5.44 -1.40
N CYS A 112 8.55 -6.58 -1.75
CA CYS A 112 7.13 -6.86 -1.68
C CYS A 112 6.93 -8.29 -1.15
N MET A 113 5.86 -8.52 -0.40
CA MET A 113 5.49 -9.87 0.04
C MET A 113 5.12 -10.77 -1.14
N SER A 114 4.54 -10.18 -2.18
CA SER A 114 4.20 -10.89 -3.43
C SER A 114 5.41 -11.20 -4.32
N VAL A 115 6.61 -10.71 -3.96
CA VAL A 115 7.89 -11.03 -4.62
C VAL A 115 8.91 -11.41 -3.55
N PRO A 116 8.75 -12.60 -2.93
CA PRO A 116 9.49 -12.98 -1.73
C PRO A 116 11.01 -13.06 -1.93
N ASP A 117 11.47 -13.48 -3.10
CA ASP A 117 12.88 -13.81 -3.34
C ASP A 117 13.73 -12.63 -3.82
N PHE A 118 13.10 -11.49 -4.15
CA PHE A 118 13.78 -10.34 -4.74
C PHE A 118 13.44 -9.02 -4.08
N THR A 119 14.38 -8.08 -4.23
CA THR A 119 14.18 -6.65 -3.99
C THR A 119 14.60 -5.89 -5.25
N GLY A 120 14.11 -4.66 -5.41
CA GLY A 120 14.42 -3.85 -6.59
C GLY A 120 14.77 -2.41 -6.26
N ASP A 121 15.58 -1.81 -7.13
CA ASP A 121 15.89 -0.38 -7.07
C ASP A 121 14.84 0.38 -7.89
N VAL A 122 14.00 1.15 -7.19
CA VAL A 122 12.88 1.88 -7.78
C VAL A 122 13.01 3.37 -7.53
N SER A 123 12.65 4.17 -8.52
CA SER A 123 12.59 5.63 -8.37
C SER A 123 11.18 6.06 -7.97
N ARG A 124 11.03 6.60 -6.76
CA ARG A 124 9.76 7.09 -6.20
C ARG A 124 9.82 8.58 -5.89
N ALA A 125 8.66 9.22 -5.95
CA ALA A 125 8.51 10.55 -5.40
C ALA A 125 8.70 10.52 -3.88
N ARG A 126 9.43 11.52 -3.35
CA ARG A 126 9.67 11.67 -1.89
C ARG A 126 8.73 12.68 -1.27
N ARG A 127 7.94 13.38 -2.07
CA ARG A 127 6.80 14.20 -1.65
C ARG A 127 5.60 13.82 -2.49
N LEU A 128 4.49 13.58 -1.83
CA LEU A 128 3.30 13.01 -2.43
C LEU A 128 2.06 13.63 -1.81
N VAL A 129 1.06 13.91 -2.64
CA VAL A 129 -0.31 14.14 -2.19
C VAL A 129 -1.19 13.09 -2.87
N VAL A 130 -1.90 12.32 -2.06
CA VAL A 130 -2.85 11.30 -2.49
C VAL A 130 -4.21 11.68 -1.97
N ARG A 131 -5.26 11.44 -2.74
CA ARG A 131 -6.62 11.41 -2.20
C ARG A 131 -7.22 10.02 -2.35
N GLY A 132 -8.12 9.65 -1.47
CA GLY A 132 -8.83 8.38 -1.50
C GLY A 132 -10.05 8.45 -0.59
N GLN A 133 -10.85 7.40 -0.60
CA GLN A 133 -12.05 7.32 0.22
C GLN A 133 -11.81 6.40 1.42
N LEU A 134 -12.31 6.81 2.58
CA LEU A 134 -12.33 5.95 3.76
C LEU A 134 -13.41 4.87 3.61
N PRO A 135 -13.12 3.60 3.98
CA PRO A 135 -14.16 2.58 4.06
C PRO A 135 -15.21 2.97 5.11
N VAL A 136 -16.40 2.39 5.04
CA VAL A 136 -17.57 2.65 5.90
C VAL A 136 -18.27 3.98 5.60
N THR A 137 -17.53 5.09 5.58
CA THR A 137 -18.11 6.44 5.39
C THR A 137 -18.14 6.91 3.96
N GLY A 138 -17.22 6.41 3.13
CA GLY A 138 -17.00 6.94 1.77
C GLY A 138 -16.41 8.35 1.73
N GLU A 139 -16.03 8.90 2.88
CA GLU A 139 -15.44 10.24 2.98
C GLU A 139 -14.15 10.33 2.18
N TRP A 140 -14.05 11.37 1.35
CA TRP A 140 -12.82 11.70 0.64
C TRP A 140 -11.83 12.37 1.58
N VAL A 141 -10.63 11.82 1.65
CA VAL A 141 -9.52 12.38 2.44
C VAL A 141 -8.31 12.63 1.56
N GLU A 142 -7.53 13.63 1.91
CA GLU A 142 -6.24 13.93 1.28
C GLU A 142 -5.10 13.66 2.28
N ILE A 143 -4.05 13.02 1.79
CA ILE A 143 -2.83 12.69 2.53
C ILE A 143 -1.66 13.39 1.86
N ALA A 144 -1.15 14.44 2.48
CA ALA A 144 0.08 15.09 2.08
C ALA A 144 1.23 14.51 2.90
N THR A 145 2.15 13.80 2.25
CA THR A 145 3.19 13.04 2.94
C THR A 145 4.55 13.09 2.27
N ASP A 146 5.55 12.58 2.97
CA ASP A 146 6.92 12.52 2.46
C ASP A 146 7.64 11.21 2.86
N ALA A 147 8.92 11.15 2.47
CA ALA A 147 9.86 10.11 2.86
C ALA A 147 9.32 8.69 2.62
N PHE A 148 9.25 7.87 3.66
CA PHE A 148 8.91 6.45 3.52
C PHE A 148 7.43 6.20 3.31
N GLU A 149 6.54 6.98 3.95
CA GLU A 149 5.09 6.86 3.72
C GLU A 149 4.72 7.20 2.27
N ALA A 150 5.38 8.21 1.67
CA ALA A 150 5.20 8.51 0.24
C ALA A 150 5.61 7.34 -0.66
N VAL A 151 6.66 6.61 -0.31
CA VAL A 151 7.10 5.41 -1.05
C VAL A 151 6.09 4.29 -0.89
N ALA A 152 5.64 4.00 0.34
CA ALA A 152 4.67 2.96 0.64
C ALA A 152 3.34 3.20 -0.11
N LEU A 153 2.80 4.41 -0.05
CA LEU A 153 1.57 4.77 -0.77
C LEU A 153 1.67 4.55 -2.29
N GLN A 154 2.80 4.93 -2.90
CA GLN A 154 3.01 4.69 -4.33
C GLN A 154 3.13 3.19 -4.66
N HIS A 155 3.72 2.40 -3.76
CA HIS A 155 3.81 0.96 -3.90
C HIS A 155 2.41 0.32 -3.88
N GLU A 156 1.56 0.70 -2.93
CA GLU A 156 0.20 0.16 -2.82
C GLU A 156 -0.72 0.64 -3.96
N ILE A 157 -0.58 1.88 -4.40
CA ILE A 157 -1.29 2.39 -5.59
C ILE A 157 -0.90 1.60 -6.84
N ASP A 158 0.39 1.27 -7.02
CA ASP A 158 0.83 0.42 -8.12
C ASP A 158 0.13 -0.95 -8.10
N HIS A 159 0.02 -1.61 -6.93
CA HIS A 159 -0.73 -2.85 -6.81
C HIS A 159 -2.17 -2.71 -7.27
N THR A 160 -2.84 -1.61 -6.91
CA THR A 160 -4.22 -1.36 -7.38
C THR A 160 -4.31 -1.08 -8.88
N GLN A 161 -3.19 -0.84 -9.56
CA GLN A 161 -3.08 -0.70 -11.00
C GLN A 161 -2.60 -1.98 -11.70
N GLY A 162 -2.43 -3.09 -10.95
CA GLY A 162 -1.92 -4.36 -11.47
C GLY A 162 -0.41 -4.35 -11.72
N LEU A 163 0.33 -3.51 -11.01
CA LEU A 163 1.78 -3.37 -11.13
C LEU A 163 2.49 -3.85 -9.87
N LEU A 164 3.67 -4.42 -10.06
CA LEU A 164 4.63 -4.74 -9.02
C LEU A 164 5.81 -3.74 -9.06
N PHE A 165 6.60 -3.68 -7.98
CA PHE A 165 7.83 -2.88 -8.01
C PHE A 165 8.77 -3.31 -9.15
N LEU A 166 8.69 -4.57 -9.60
CA LEU A 166 9.47 -5.11 -10.72
C LEU A 166 9.21 -4.33 -12.01
N ASP A 167 7.97 -3.86 -12.23
CA ASP A 167 7.59 -3.07 -13.40
C ASP A 167 8.18 -1.65 -13.37
N ARG A 168 8.70 -1.22 -12.22
CA ARG A 168 9.34 0.09 -11.99
C ARG A 168 10.86 0.06 -11.99
N VAL A 169 11.44 -1.13 -11.99
CA VAL A 169 12.90 -1.29 -12.03
C VAL A 169 13.43 -0.97 -13.43
N ALA A 170 14.47 -0.13 -13.51
CA ALA A 170 15.03 0.36 -14.77
C ALA A 170 15.88 -0.68 -15.53
N GLY A 171 15.77 -1.96 -15.20
CA GLY A 171 16.48 -3.05 -15.86
C GLY A 171 17.03 -4.10 -14.88
N PRO A 172 17.57 -5.21 -15.39
CA PRO A 172 17.92 -6.37 -14.57
C PRO A 172 18.98 -6.08 -13.49
N HIS A 173 19.85 -5.10 -13.72
CA HIS A 173 20.85 -4.69 -12.72
C HIS A 173 20.25 -4.05 -11.48
N GLY A 174 18.99 -3.63 -11.52
CA GLY A 174 18.25 -3.10 -10.38
C GLY A 174 17.51 -4.15 -9.57
N ILE A 175 17.58 -5.43 -9.94
CA ILE A 175 16.95 -6.54 -9.22
C ILE A 175 18.03 -7.26 -8.43
N HIS A 176 17.72 -7.54 -7.15
CA HIS A 176 18.67 -8.16 -6.22
C HIS A 176 18.01 -9.28 -5.46
N PRO A 177 18.71 -10.42 -5.25
CA PRO A 177 18.22 -11.47 -4.38
C PRO A 177 17.94 -10.94 -2.97
N ARG A 178 16.82 -11.33 -2.37
CA ARG A 178 16.52 -11.02 -0.97
C ARG A 178 17.29 -12.00 -0.08
N ARG A 179 18.16 -11.47 0.78
CA ARG A 179 19.02 -12.30 1.66
C ARG A 179 18.36 -12.72 2.96
N THR A 180 17.39 -11.96 3.43
CA THR A 180 16.63 -12.26 4.68
C THR A 180 15.27 -11.56 4.66
N TYR A 181 14.24 -12.28 5.08
CA TYR A 181 13.02 -11.69 5.63
C TYR A 181 13.32 -11.31 7.08
N ARG A 182 13.29 -10.04 7.38
CA ARG A 182 13.33 -9.53 8.76
C ARG A 182 12.09 -8.70 9.02
#